data_c4108b039f8039daa8f6cbad47852ed3
#
_entry.id   c4108b039f8039daa8f6cbad47852ed3
#
_cell.length_a   1.000
_cell.length_b   1.000
_cell.length_c   1.000
_cell.angle_alpha   90.00
_cell.angle_beta   90.00
_cell.angle_gamma   90.00
#
_symmetry.space_group_name_H-M   'P 1'
#
loop_
_entity.id
_entity.type
_entity.pdbx_description
1 polymer ?
#
loop_
_entity_poly.entity_id
_entity_poly.type
_entity_poly.pdbx_seq_one_letter_code
_entity_poly.pdbx_strand_id
1 'polypeptide(L)'
;GGSTSNNKNVQGKSGYNESIPVPDLVTQVSKYLHTAKDQRADPHAVYILSTGSNDLYYGSQKSLHLLKMADQAVDTIKCEAKKLIDLGANTVVLTSITDMGLTPSFRHYGNLVMRGGSNAYMLRFNQNIREAVKELQQPNIQVMLADLYKYSEDIYKSAKRHGIKNTPDASLQGFSKTEKQHGVKKHKCDNPAEYLYWDLFHPTNRAHQLLAQAVKSDLF
;
A
#
# COMPACT_ATOMS: atom_id res chain seq x y z
N GLY A 1 -6.43 3.84 7.59
CA GLY A 1 -6.05 2.61 6.94
C GLY A 1 -7.22 1.76 6.50
N GLY A 2 -6.94 0.63 5.89
CA GLY A 2 -7.95 -0.34 5.51
C GLY A 2 -8.66 -0.11 4.18
N SER A 3 -8.37 0.98 3.44
CA SER A 3 -8.98 1.26 2.14
C SER A 3 -8.50 0.27 1.07
N THR A 4 -9.43 -0.21 0.24
CA THR A 4 -9.17 -1.06 -0.93
C THR A 4 -9.28 -0.25 -2.22
N SER A 5 -8.97 -0.86 -3.35
CA SER A 5 -9.15 -0.23 -4.66
C SER A 5 -10.65 -0.02 -4.96
N ASN A 6 -11.48 -1.04 -4.72
CA ASN A 6 -12.91 -1.00 -4.97
C ASN A 6 -13.67 -1.91 -3.98
N ASN A 7 -14.54 -1.31 -3.17
CA ASN A 7 -15.34 -2.03 -2.17
C ASN A 7 -16.38 -2.99 -2.76
N LYS A 8 -16.71 -2.87 -4.06
CA LYS A 8 -17.54 -3.86 -4.76
C LYS A 8 -16.82 -5.19 -4.91
N ASN A 9 -15.49 -5.18 -5.02
CA ASN A 9 -14.67 -6.38 -5.11
C ASN A 9 -14.34 -6.90 -3.70
N VAL A 10 -13.80 -6.03 -2.86
CA VAL A 10 -13.40 -6.34 -1.48
C VAL A 10 -13.66 -5.14 -0.59
N GLN A 11 -14.54 -5.30 0.40
CA GLN A 11 -14.85 -4.24 1.37
C GLN A 11 -13.68 -3.99 2.31
N GLY A 12 -13.11 -2.81 2.24
CA GLY A 12 -12.11 -2.32 3.18
C GLY A 12 -12.70 -1.97 4.54
N LYS A 13 -11.92 -2.17 5.61
CA LYS A 13 -12.39 -1.97 6.98
C LYS A 13 -11.32 -1.30 7.84
N SER A 14 -11.75 -0.70 8.95
CA SER A 14 -10.89 -0.05 9.95
C SER A 14 -11.50 -0.20 11.34
N GLY A 15 -10.82 0.35 12.36
CA GLY A 15 -11.28 0.31 13.74
C GLY A 15 -10.95 -0.97 14.47
N TYR A 16 -11.30 -1.00 15.75
CA TYR A 16 -11.12 -2.19 16.59
C TYR A 16 -11.96 -3.35 16.04
N ASN A 17 -11.34 -4.50 15.87
CA ASN A 17 -11.95 -5.69 15.25
C ASN A 17 -12.47 -5.49 13.82
N GLU A 18 -11.91 -4.54 13.06
CA GLU A 18 -12.30 -4.28 11.66
C GLU A 18 -13.83 -4.04 11.51
N SER A 19 -14.39 -3.28 12.43
CA SER A 19 -15.85 -3.05 12.51
C SER A 19 -16.35 -1.90 11.65
N ILE A 20 -15.46 -1.01 11.20
CA ILE A 20 -15.84 0.22 10.50
C ILE A 20 -15.53 0.08 9.01
N PRO A 21 -16.54 0.08 8.10
CA PRO A 21 -16.31 0.18 6.66
C PRO A 21 -15.60 1.49 6.31
N VAL A 22 -14.64 1.43 5.39
CA VAL A 22 -13.91 2.61 4.92
C VAL A 22 -14.13 2.85 3.43
N PRO A 23 -14.09 4.11 2.97
CA PRO A 23 -14.21 4.41 1.54
C PRO A 23 -13.03 3.83 0.77
N ASP A 24 -13.32 3.25 -0.38
CA ASP A 24 -12.35 2.78 -1.36
C ASP A 24 -11.77 3.95 -2.19
N LEU A 25 -10.81 3.64 -3.08
CA LEU A 25 -10.21 4.62 -3.96
C LEU A 25 -11.27 5.32 -4.84
N VAL A 26 -12.22 4.56 -5.40
CA VAL A 26 -13.30 5.09 -6.25
C VAL A 26 -14.11 6.15 -5.51
N THR A 27 -14.49 5.83 -4.27
CA THR A 27 -15.25 6.75 -3.41
C THR A 27 -14.41 7.99 -3.04
N GLN A 28 -13.13 7.82 -2.75
CA GLN A 28 -12.24 8.94 -2.39
C GLN A 28 -12.05 9.90 -3.57
N VAL A 29 -11.76 9.41 -4.76
CA VAL A 29 -11.62 10.23 -5.98
C VAL A 29 -12.93 10.94 -6.29
N SER A 30 -14.08 10.24 -6.21
CA SER A 30 -15.38 10.84 -6.46
C SER A 30 -15.73 11.95 -5.46
N LYS A 31 -15.43 11.75 -4.17
CA LYS A 31 -15.62 12.79 -3.14
C LYS A 31 -14.73 14.00 -3.39
N TYR A 32 -13.46 13.78 -3.71
CA TYR A 32 -12.53 14.86 -4.04
C TYR A 32 -13.09 15.72 -5.19
N LEU A 33 -13.41 15.09 -6.31
CA LEU A 33 -13.92 15.78 -7.49
C LEU A 33 -15.26 16.53 -7.23
N HIS A 34 -16.14 15.95 -6.40
CA HIS A 34 -17.39 16.61 -6.01
C HIS A 34 -17.15 17.91 -5.22
N THR A 35 -16.07 17.97 -4.43
CA THR A 35 -15.74 19.15 -3.62
C THR A 35 -14.76 20.11 -4.32
N ALA A 36 -14.14 19.66 -5.40
CA ALA A 36 -13.19 20.46 -6.17
C ALA A 36 -13.91 21.56 -6.96
N LYS A 37 -13.23 22.69 -7.18
CA LYS A 37 -13.75 23.81 -7.97
C LYS A 37 -14.12 23.32 -9.37
N ASP A 38 -15.32 23.65 -9.80
CA ASP A 38 -15.88 23.27 -11.11
C ASP A 38 -15.87 21.75 -11.35
N GLN A 39 -15.81 20.95 -10.30
CA GLN A 39 -15.66 19.50 -10.32
C GLN A 39 -14.48 19.01 -11.16
N ARG A 40 -13.42 19.81 -11.19
CA ARG A 40 -12.18 19.53 -11.94
C ARG A 40 -11.01 19.29 -10.99
N ALA A 41 -10.06 18.51 -11.48
CA ALA A 41 -8.77 18.34 -10.79
C ALA A 41 -7.93 19.63 -10.94
N ASP A 42 -7.22 20.00 -9.87
CA ASP A 42 -6.27 21.11 -9.90
C ASP A 42 -5.05 20.72 -10.77
N PRO A 43 -4.76 21.43 -11.87
CA PRO A 43 -3.63 21.09 -12.74
C PRO A 43 -2.25 21.27 -12.09
N HIS A 44 -2.17 22.00 -10.97
CA HIS A 44 -0.93 22.24 -10.23
C HIS A 44 -0.70 21.27 -9.07
N ALA A 45 -1.68 20.42 -8.78
CA ALA A 45 -1.55 19.42 -7.73
C ALA A 45 -0.88 18.13 -8.21
N VAL A 46 -0.24 17.41 -7.29
CA VAL A 46 0.25 16.05 -7.48
C VAL A 46 -0.77 15.07 -6.89
N TYR A 47 -1.25 14.16 -7.71
CA TYR A 47 -2.22 13.14 -7.31
C TYR A 47 -1.53 11.80 -7.08
N ILE A 48 -1.48 11.33 -5.84
CA ILE A 48 -0.85 10.05 -5.49
C ILE A 48 -1.95 9.02 -5.21
N LEU A 49 -2.04 7.99 -6.07
CA LEU A 49 -2.97 6.88 -5.91
C LEU A 49 -2.24 5.67 -5.35
N SER A 50 -2.51 5.35 -4.08
CA SER A 50 -1.83 4.28 -3.34
C SER A 50 -2.85 3.35 -2.69
N THR A 51 -2.98 2.14 -3.22
CA THR A 51 -3.87 1.08 -2.72
C THR A 51 -3.40 -0.29 -3.25
N GLY A 52 -4.08 -1.38 -2.90
CA GLY A 52 -3.79 -2.74 -3.39
C GLY A 52 -3.36 -3.71 -2.28
N SER A 53 -2.63 -3.26 -1.26
CA SER A 53 -2.23 -4.12 -0.14
C SER A 53 -3.43 -4.62 0.66
N ASN A 54 -4.44 -3.78 0.85
CA ASN A 54 -5.67 -4.18 1.56
C ASN A 54 -6.56 -5.07 0.71
N ASP A 55 -6.53 -4.92 -0.63
CA ASP A 55 -7.20 -5.88 -1.53
C ASP A 55 -6.63 -7.28 -1.33
N LEU A 56 -5.29 -7.40 -1.27
CA LEU A 56 -4.63 -8.66 -0.94
C LEU A 56 -5.03 -9.16 0.46
N TYR A 57 -4.94 -8.31 1.49
CA TYR A 57 -5.19 -8.71 2.87
C TYR A 57 -6.60 -9.25 3.07
N TYR A 58 -7.62 -8.49 2.69
CA TYR A 58 -9.02 -8.91 2.85
C TYR A 58 -9.44 -9.98 1.84
N GLY A 59 -8.85 -9.97 0.63
CA GLY A 59 -9.13 -10.96 -0.40
C GLY A 59 -8.58 -12.34 -0.06
N SER A 60 -7.39 -12.42 0.50
CA SER A 60 -6.79 -13.69 0.93
C SER A 60 -7.60 -14.37 2.03
N GLN A 61 -8.23 -13.60 2.91
CA GLN A 61 -9.12 -14.12 3.96
C GLN A 61 -10.40 -14.76 3.40
N LYS A 62 -10.82 -14.38 2.20
CA LYS A 62 -12.03 -14.88 1.54
C LYS A 62 -11.73 -15.95 0.49
N SER A 63 -10.50 -16.44 0.43
CA SER A 63 -10.06 -17.44 -0.56
C SER A 63 -10.38 -17.04 -2.01
N LEU A 64 -10.26 -15.76 -2.33
CA LEU A 64 -10.53 -15.22 -3.66
C LEU A 64 -9.38 -15.53 -4.63
N HIS A 65 -9.67 -15.44 -5.92
CA HIS A 65 -8.67 -15.59 -6.97
C HIS A 65 -7.69 -14.40 -6.99
N LEU A 66 -6.59 -14.50 -6.27
CA LEU A 66 -5.67 -13.40 -5.98
C LEU A 66 -5.10 -12.74 -7.24
N LEU A 67 -4.76 -13.49 -8.29
CA LEU A 67 -4.26 -12.92 -9.54
C LEU A 67 -5.31 -12.04 -10.23
N LYS A 68 -6.56 -12.53 -10.32
CA LYS A 68 -7.67 -11.74 -10.85
C LYS A 68 -7.93 -10.48 -10.02
N MET A 69 -7.77 -10.58 -8.71
CA MET A 69 -7.90 -9.42 -7.82
C MET A 69 -6.79 -8.39 -8.06
N ALA A 70 -5.56 -8.82 -8.31
CA ALA A 70 -4.47 -7.92 -8.68
C ALA A 70 -4.81 -7.16 -9.97
N ASP A 71 -5.32 -7.86 -10.99
CA ASP A 71 -5.77 -7.25 -12.24
C ASP A 71 -6.88 -6.23 -11.99
N GLN A 72 -7.94 -6.61 -11.27
CA GLN A 72 -9.07 -5.73 -10.95
C GLN A 72 -8.66 -4.49 -10.13
N ALA A 73 -7.73 -4.64 -9.20
CA ALA A 73 -7.23 -3.53 -8.41
C ALA A 73 -6.48 -2.52 -9.28
N VAL A 74 -5.61 -2.98 -10.17
CA VAL A 74 -4.87 -2.09 -11.08
C VAL A 74 -5.78 -1.47 -12.12
N ASP A 75 -6.75 -2.20 -12.68
CA ASP A 75 -7.75 -1.65 -13.60
C ASP A 75 -8.53 -0.52 -12.93
N THR A 76 -8.89 -0.68 -11.67
CA THR A 76 -9.55 0.39 -10.89
C THR A 76 -8.64 1.60 -10.72
N ILE A 77 -7.37 1.40 -10.33
CA ILE A 77 -6.41 2.50 -10.17
C ILE A 77 -6.22 3.24 -11.49
N LYS A 78 -6.07 2.51 -12.60
CA LYS A 78 -5.92 3.08 -13.94
C LYS A 78 -7.16 3.89 -14.35
N CYS A 79 -8.36 3.38 -14.08
CA CYS A 79 -9.61 4.08 -14.36
C CYS A 79 -9.72 5.40 -13.56
N GLU A 80 -9.42 5.38 -12.27
CA GLU A 80 -9.49 6.58 -11.43
C GLU A 80 -8.37 7.59 -11.74
N ALA A 81 -7.17 7.12 -12.10
CA ALA A 81 -6.10 7.98 -12.60
C ALA A 81 -6.49 8.67 -13.91
N LYS A 82 -7.04 7.90 -14.87
CA LYS A 82 -7.54 8.45 -16.13
C LYS A 82 -8.63 9.49 -15.89
N LYS A 83 -9.57 9.24 -15.00
CA LYS A 83 -10.62 10.18 -14.62
C LYS A 83 -10.06 11.52 -14.11
N LEU A 84 -9.04 11.47 -13.24
CA LEU A 84 -8.35 12.68 -12.76
C LEU A 84 -7.68 13.44 -13.90
N ILE A 85 -6.99 12.73 -14.81
CA ILE A 85 -6.33 13.30 -15.99
C ILE A 85 -7.36 13.97 -16.92
N ASP A 86 -8.44 13.28 -17.26
CA ASP A 86 -9.50 13.79 -18.13
C ASP A 86 -10.18 15.04 -17.53
N LEU A 87 -10.12 15.18 -16.20
CA LEU A 87 -10.69 16.31 -15.48
C LEU A 87 -9.65 17.40 -15.11
N GLY A 88 -8.42 17.30 -15.61
CA GLY A 88 -7.44 18.38 -15.55
C GLY A 88 -6.19 18.11 -14.74
N ALA A 89 -6.00 16.93 -14.17
CA ALA A 89 -4.75 16.60 -13.47
C ALA A 89 -3.57 16.50 -14.46
N ASN A 90 -2.47 17.21 -14.19
CA ASN A 90 -1.26 17.17 -15.00
C ASN A 90 -0.20 16.22 -14.44
N THR A 91 -0.24 15.94 -13.14
CA THR A 91 0.76 15.10 -12.47
C THR A 91 0.07 14.02 -11.64
N VAL A 92 0.27 12.75 -12.01
CA VAL A 92 -0.30 11.60 -11.33
C VAL A 92 0.82 10.62 -10.97
N VAL A 93 0.83 10.16 -9.73
CA VAL A 93 1.77 9.14 -9.22
C VAL A 93 0.98 7.89 -8.85
N LEU A 94 1.32 6.79 -9.48
CA LEU A 94 0.82 5.47 -9.10
C LEU A 94 1.88 4.76 -8.25
N THR A 95 1.45 4.00 -7.26
CA THR A 95 2.40 3.28 -6.40
C THR A 95 2.37 1.79 -6.67
N SER A 96 3.54 1.14 -6.69
CA SER A 96 3.59 -0.30 -6.46
C SER A 96 3.24 -0.61 -5.00
N ILE A 97 2.95 -1.86 -4.66
CA ILE A 97 2.82 -2.28 -3.26
C ILE A 97 4.18 -2.75 -2.74
N THR A 98 4.42 -2.50 -1.45
CA THR A 98 5.65 -2.91 -0.76
C THR A 98 5.80 -4.43 -0.71
N ASP A 99 7.02 -4.92 -0.47
CA ASP A 99 7.24 -6.36 -0.25
C ASP A 99 6.62 -6.80 1.09
N MET A 100 5.44 -7.41 1.00
CA MET A 100 4.73 -7.96 2.16
C MET A 100 5.52 -9.11 2.83
N GLY A 101 6.37 -9.80 2.09
CA GLY A 101 7.23 -10.87 2.62
C GLY A 101 8.23 -10.39 3.67
N LEU A 102 8.54 -9.10 3.67
CA LEU A 102 9.41 -8.48 4.67
C LEU A 102 8.70 -8.20 6.00
N THR A 103 7.37 -8.21 6.04
CA THR A 103 6.59 -7.85 7.23
C THR A 103 6.69 -8.92 8.33
N PRO A 104 6.62 -8.53 9.61
CA PRO A 104 6.59 -9.48 10.73
C PRO A 104 5.48 -10.53 10.59
N SER A 105 4.30 -10.15 10.07
CA SER A 105 3.20 -11.06 9.84
C SER A 105 3.58 -12.24 8.94
N PHE A 106 4.19 -11.95 7.80
CA PHE A 106 4.61 -13.00 6.86
C PHE A 106 5.78 -13.81 7.38
N ARG A 107 6.72 -13.16 8.06
CA ARG A 107 7.93 -13.82 8.57
C ARG A 107 7.64 -14.79 9.71
N HIS A 108 6.77 -14.43 10.64
CA HIS A 108 6.48 -15.23 11.83
C HIS A 108 5.26 -16.14 11.72
N TYR A 109 4.24 -15.70 10.95
CA TYR A 109 2.94 -16.37 10.92
C TYR A 109 2.50 -16.84 9.53
N GLY A 110 3.20 -16.43 8.46
CA GLY A 110 2.87 -16.84 7.10
C GLY A 110 3.24 -18.29 6.83
N ASN A 111 2.27 -19.12 6.43
CA ASN A 111 2.55 -20.46 5.91
C ASN A 111 2.95 -20.40 4.42
N LEU A 112 3.41 -21.54 3.87
CA LEU A 112 3.93 -21.61 2.50
C LEU A 112 2.88 -21.22 1.44
N VAL A 113 1.62 -21.60 1.64
CA VAL A 113 0.52 -21.30 0.70
C VAL A 113 0.21 -19.80 0.70
N MET A 114 0.12 -19.18 1.90
CA MET A 114 -0.09 -17.74 2.02
C MET A 114 1.06 -16.95 1.37
N ARG A 115 2.31 -17.35 1.63
CA ARG A 115 3.49 -16.70 1.04
C ARG A 115 3.48 -16.81 -0.48
N GLY A 116 3.20 -17.99 -1.03
CA GLY A 116 3.13 -18.20 -2.48
C GLY A 116 2.04 -17.38 -3.15
N GLY A 117 0.83 -17.41 -2.62
CA GLY A 117 -0.31 -16.65 -3.16
C GLY A 117 -0.10 -15.13 -3.07
N SER A 118 0.44 -14.64 -1.95
CA SER A 118 0.72 -13.21 -1.79
C SER A 118 1.84 -12.74 -2.70
N ASN A 119 2.90 -13.52 -2.87
CA ASN A 119 3.97 -13.21 -3.82
C ASN A 119 3.44 -13.14 -5.26
N ALA A 120 2.60 -14.10 -5.66
CA ALA A 120 2.00 -14.09 -6.99
C ALA A 120 1.13 -12.84 -7.22
N TYR A 121 0.30 -12.46 -6.22
CA TYR A 121 -0.46 -11.22 -6.25
C TYR A 121 0.45 -9.99 -6.41
N MET A 122 1.47 -9.86 -5.55
CA MET A 122 2.37 -8.72 -5.55
C MET A 122 3.10 -8.56 -6.90
N LEU A 123 3.63 -9.65 -7.43
CA LEU A 123 4.32 -9.64 -8.71
C LEU A 123 3.38 -9.22 -9.84
N ARG A 124 2.16 -9.78 -9.88
CA ARG A 124 1.14 -9.44 -10.88
C ARG A 124 0.69 -7.99 -10.75
N PHE A 125 0.39 -7.52 -9.54
CA PHE A 125 0.01 -6.13 -9.28
C PHE A 125 1.12 -5.17 -9.71
N ASN A 126 2.36 -5.41 -9.25
CA ASN A 126 3.48 -4.53 -9.52
C ASN A 126 3.91 -4.54 -11.00
N GLN A 127 3.70 -5.63 -11.73
CA GLN A 127 3.84 -5.64 -13.17
C GLN A 127 2.77 -4.78 -13.85
N ASN A 128 1.50 -5.03 -13.54
CA ASN A 128 0.38 -4.33 -14.15
C ASN A 128 0.41 -2.82 -13.87
N ILE A 129 0.83 -2.39 -12.66
CA ILE A 129 0.91 -0.97 -12.33
C ILE A 129 1.99 -0.25 -13.16
N ARG A 130 3.11 -0.93 -13.47
CA ARG A 130 4.13 -0.39 -14.39
C ARG A 130 3.61 -0.24 -15.81
N GLU A 131 2.78 -1.18 -16.25
CA GLU A 131 2.11 -1.11 -17.56
C GLU A 131 1.08 0.02 -17.57
N ALA A 132 0.26 0.15 -16.53
CA ALA A 132 -0.71 1.23 -16.40
C ALA A 132 -0.06 2.62 -16.46
N VAL A 133 1.11 2.81 -15.83
CA VAL A 133 1.88 4.07 -15.94
C VAL A 133 2.22 4.38 -17.39
N LYS A 134 2.67 3.38 -18.19
CA LYS A 134 3.01 3.57 -19.60
C LYS A 134 1.78 3.89 -20.46
N GLU A 135 0.67 3.18 -20.22
CA GLU A 135 -0.59 3.36 -20.95
C GLU A 135 -1.24 4.73 -20.71
N LEU A 136 -1.04 5.30 -19.53
CA LEU A 136 -1.61 6.60 -19.15
C LEU A 136 -0.77 7.80 -19.61
N GLN A 137 0.44 7.58 -20.14
CA GLN A 137 1.28 8.67 -20.67
C GLN A 137 0.59 9.40 -21.81
N GLN A 138 0.57 10.72 -21.74
CA GLN A 138 0.01 11.60 -22.76
C GLN A 138 0.90 12.85 -22.90
N PRO A 139 0.87 13.56 -24.02
CA PRO A 139 1.54 14.85 -24.13
C PRO A 139 1.09 15.81 -23.02
N ASN A 140 2.04 16.43 -22.33
CA ASN A 140 1.84 17.38 -21.23
C ASN A 140 1.25 16.80 -19.94
N ILE A 141 1.12 15.48 -19.82
CA ILE A 141 0.71 14.78 -18.60
C ILE A 141 1.89 13.98 -18.06
N GLN A 142 2.23 14.20 -16.80
CA GLN A 142 3.27 13.45 -16.13
C GLN A 142 2.65 12.32 -15.29
N VAL A 143 2.81 11.09 -15.75
CA VAL A 143 2.41 9.90 -14.98
C VAL A 143 3.66 9.18 -14.50
N MET A 144 3.81 9.01 -13.20
CA MET A 144 5.02 8.47 -12.57
C MET A 144 4.70 7.23 -11.73
N LEU A 145 5.71 6.37 -11.58
CA LEU A 145 5.66 5.22 -10.66
C LEU A 145 6.48 5.52 -9.41
N ALA A 146 5.86 5.50 -8.24
CA ALA A 146 6.59 5.35 -6.99
C ALA A 146 6.77 3.84 -6.70
N ASP A 147 7.97 3.31 -6.96
CA ASP A 147 8.24 1.88 -6.78
C ASP A 147 8.48 1.52 -5.31
N LEU A 148 7.39 1.50 -4.53
CA LEU A 148 7.44 1.19 -3.10
C LEU A 148 7.98 -0.22 -2.83
N TYR A 149 7.83 -1.16 -3.77
CA TYR A 149 8.43 -2.49 -3.66
C TYR A 149 9.95 -2.38 -3.57
N LYS A 150 10.56 -1.72 -4.56
CA LYS A 150 12.01 -1.50 -4.59
C LYS A 150 12.47 -0.70 -3.37
N TYR A 151 11.80 0.39 -3.03
CA TYR A 151 12.22 1.22 -1.89
C TYR A 151 12.13 0.46 -0.56
N SER A 152 11.10 -0.37 -0.35
CA SER A 152 11.01 -1.18 0.88
C SER A 152 12.14 -2.21 0.99
N GLU A 153 12.53 -2.85 -0.11
CA GLU A 153 13.70 -3.73 -0.15
C GLU A 153 15.01 -3.00 0.14
N ASP A 154 15.21 -1.84 -0.51
CA ASP A 154 16.44 -1.05 -0.34
C ASP A 154 16.59 -0.55 1.11
N ILE A 155 15.49 -0.08 1.71
CA ILE A 155 15.45 0.32 3.12
C ILE A 155 15.74 -0.89 4.04
N TYR A 156 15.14 -2.04 3.76
CA TYR A 156 15.39 -3.26 4.53
C TYR A 156 16.86 -3.65 4.49
N LYS A 157 17.47 -3.68 3.29
CA LYS A 157 18.88 -4.04 3.08
C LYS A 157 19.85 -3.05 3.75
N SER A 158 19.47 -1.77 3.78
CA SER A 158 20.29 -0.67 4.34
C SER A 158 19.85 -0.23 5.75
N ALA A 159 18.96 -0.93 6.40
CA ALA A 159 18.31 -0.54 7.66
C ALA A 159 19.29 -0.05 8.75
N LYS A 160 20.39 -0.77 8.95
CA LYS A 160 21.43 -0.42 9.94
C LYS A 160 22.05 0.96 9.67
N ARG A 161 22.25 1.36 8.40
CA ARG A 161 22.78 2.67 8.03
C ARG A 161 21.84 3.82 8.41
N HIS A 162 20.56 3.50 8.57
CA HIS A 162 19.51 4.45 8.96
C HIS A 162 19.15 4.38 10.45
N GLY A 163 19.96 3.68 11.26
CA GLY A 163 19.74 3.52 12.70
C GLY A 163 18.65 2.51 13.07
N ILE A 164 18.13 1.75 12.11
CA ILE A 164 17.17 0.68 12.34
C ILE A 164 17.95 -0.58 12.72
N LYS A 165 17.78 -1.07 13.94
CA LYS A 165 18.48 -2.24 14.50
C LYS A 165 17.67 -3.52 14.34
N ASN A 166 16.34 -3.41 14.31
CA ASN A 166 15.43 -4.55 14.23
C ASN A 166 14.54 -4.42 12.97
N THR A 167 14.70 -5.37 12.05
CA THR A 167 13.91 -5.44 10.82
C THR A 167 12.88 -6.59 10.81
N PRO A 168 13.07 -7.72 11.54
CA PRO A 168 12.12 -8.82 11.50
C PRO A 168 10.92 -8.67 12.41
N ASP A 169 11.04 -7.93 13.51
CA ASP A 169 10.01 -7.88 14.54
C ASP A 169 9.25 -6.56 14.55
N ALA A 170 8.06 -6.60 15.14
CA ALA A 170 7.27 -5.41 15.41
C ALA A 170 7.73 -4.72 16.70
N SER A 171 7.70 -3.38 16.76
CA SER A 171 7.95 -2.63 17.99
C SER A 171 6.78 -2.71 18.98
N LEU A 172 5.58 -2.97 18.47
CA LEU A 172 4.35 -3.21 19.26
C LEU A 172 3.92 -4.66 19.05
N GLN A 173 4.00 -5.49 20.09
CA GLN A 173 3.73 -6.92 20.06
C GLN A 173 2.58 -7.32 20.98
N GLY A 174 1.90 -8.45 20.67
CA GLY A 174 0.85 -9.04 21.51
C GLY A 174 -0.49 -8.30 21.46
N PHE A 175 -0.70 -7.41 20.53
CA PHE A 175 -1.93 -6.63 20.39
C PHE A 175 -2.87 -7.19 19.30
N SER A 176 -2.35 -7.83 18.27
CA SER A 176 -3.15 -8.44 17.23
C SER A 176 -3.82 -9.75 17.70
N LYS A 177 -4.88 -10.16 17.00
CA LYS A 177 -5.54 -11.45 17.26
C LYS A 177 -4.59 -12.62 17.03
N THR A 178 -3.82 -12.57 15.94
CA THR A 178 -2.84 -13.59 15.58
C THR A 178 -1.78 -13.78 16.66
N GLU A 179 -1.18 -12.69 17.15
CA GLU A 179 -0.17 -12.73 18.20
C GLU A 179 -0.73 -13.31 19.52
N LYS A 180 -1.95 -12.94 19.88
CA LYS A 180 -2.63 -13.48 21.08
C LYS A 180 -2.87 -14.98 20.96
N GLN A 181 -3.27 -15.47 19.78
CA GLN A 181 -3.45 -16.90 19.52
C GLN A 181 -2.14 -17.70 19.63
N HIS A 182 -1.00 -17.06 19.37
CA HIS A 182 0.33 -17.64 19.52
C HIS A 182 0.98 -17.36 20.87
N GLY A 183 0.22 -16.84 21.84
CA GLY A 183 0.69 -16.59 23.21
C GLY A 183 1.69 -15.45 23.37
N VAL A 184 1.78 -14.56 22.39
CA VAL A 184 2.68 -13.41 22.44
C VAL A 184 2.19 -12.42 23.50
N LYS A 185 3.04 -12.12 24.48
CA LYS A 185 2.72 -11.13 25.53
C LYS A 185 2.75 -9.71 24.97
N LYS A 186 1.90 -8.85 25.52
CA LYS A 186 1.90 -7.43 25.17
C LYS A 186 3.25 -6.80 25.52
N HIS A 187 3.85 -6.21 24.54
CA HIS A 187 5.10 -5.49 24.67
C HIS A 187 5.10 -4.28 23.72
N LYS A 188 5.62 -3.16 24.19
CA LYS A 188 5.92 -1.97 23.40
C LYS A 188 7.37 -1.61 23.68
N CYS A 189 8.18 -1.53 22.62
CA CYS A 189 9.58 -1.16 22.80
C CYS A 189 9.71 0.34 23.17
N ASP A 190 10.78 0.67 23.91
CA ASP A 190 11.03 2.05 24.35
C ASP A 190 11.46 2.97 23.20
N ASN A 191 12.13 2.42 22.18
CA ASN A 191 12.59 3.17 21.03
C ASN A 191 12.08 2.59 19.70
N PRO A 192 10.83 2.91 19.30
CA PRO A 192 10.25 2.42 18.04
C PRO A 192 11.05 2.82 16.77
N ALA A 193 11.83 3.90 16.84
CA ALA A 193 12.64 4.35 15.70
C ALA A 193 13.78 3.38 15.33
N GLU A 194 14.13 2.47 16.23
CA GLU A 194 15.10 1.40 15.98
C GLU A 194 14.49 0.17 15.29
N TYR A 195 13.17 0.17 15.09
CA TYR A 195 12.44 -0.90 14.40
C TYR A 195 11.99 -0.45 13.01
N LEU A 196 11.98 -1.41 12.06
CA LEU A 196 11.41 -1.17 10.74
C LEU A 196 9.89 -1.15 10.79
N TYR A 197 9.29 -2.04 11.58
CA TYR A 197 7.85 -2.21 11.69
C TYR A 197 7.30 -1.78 13.05
N TRP A 198 6.17 -1.03 13.02
CA TRP A 198 5.41 -0.64 14.20
C TRP A 198 4.61 -1.83 14.76
N ASP A 199 3.88 -2.52 13.91
CA ASP A 199 3.10 -3.72 14.21
C ASP A 199 3.38 -4.82 13.17
N LEU A 200 2.53 -5.82 13.08
CA LEU A 200 2.72 -6.95 12.15
C LEU A 200 2.79 -6.56 10.67
N PHE A 201 2.28 -5.38 10.28
CA PHE A 201 2.17 -4.96 8.89
C PHE A 201 2.70 -3.55 8.61
N HIS A 202 2.51 -2.62 9.54
CA HIS A 202 2.75 -1.22 9.31
C HIS A 202 4.18 -0.80 9.64
N PRO A 203 4.85 -0.05 8.75
CA PRO A 203 6.16 0.53 9.05
C PRO A 203 6.10 1.51 10.22
N THR A 204 7.23 1.72 10.89
CA THR A 204 7.39 2.78 11.89
C THR A 204 7.40 4.17 11.23
N ASN A 205 7.26 5.22 12.03
CA ASN A 205 7.42 6.58 11.56
C ASN A 205 8.78 6.79 10.88
N ARG A 206 9.86 6.21 11.42
CA ARG A 206 11.19 6.26 10.81
C ARG A 206 11.21 5.62 9.43
N ALA A 207 10.62 4.45 9.26
CA ALA A 207 10.53 3.77 7.98
C ALA A 207 9.68 4.56 6.96
N HIS A 208 8.57 5.17 7.39
CA HIS A 208 7.77 6.05 6.53
C HIS A 208 8.56 7.30 6.07
N GLN A 209 9.38 7.89 6.94
CA GLN A 209 10.26 9.01 6.55
C GLN A 209 11.25 8.59 5.46
N LEU A 210 11.86 7.39 5.59
CA LEU A 210 12.79 6.87 4.58
C LEU A 210 12.09 6.58 3.26
N LEU A 211 10.87 6.00 3.28
CA LEU A 211 10.06 5.80 2.08
C LEU A 211 9.72 7.13 1.41
N ALA A 212 9.29 8.13 2.17
CA ALA A 212 8.97 9.45 1.64
C ALA A 212 10.19 10.15 1.02
N GLN A 213 11.38 10.00 1.64
CA GLN A 213 12.64 10.51 1.10
C GLN A 213 12.99 9.82 -0.22
N ALA A 214 12.85 8.48 -0.29
CA ALA A 214 13.11 7.72 -1.51
C ALA A 214 12.17 8.16 -2.65
N VAL A 215 10.87 8.27 -2.39
CA VAL A 215 9.88 8.77 -3.36
C VAL A 215 10.24 10.17 -3.84
N LYS A 216 10.55 11.09 -2.90
CA LYS A 216 10.90 12.47 -3.24
C LYS A 216 12.17 12.54 -4.11
N SER A 217 13.20 11.77 -3.77
CA SER A 217 14.48 11.76 -4.49
C SER A 217 14.39 11.14 -5.89
N ASP A 218 13.44 10.23 -6.10
CA ASP A 218 13.29 9.49 -7.37
C ASP A 218 12.33 10.19 -8.35
N LEU A 219 11.35 10.93 -7.84
CA LEU A 219 10.29 11.51 -8.65
C LEU A 219 10.37 13.03 -8.81
N PHE A 220 11.06 13.72 -7.91
CA PHE A 220 11.12 15.19 -7.84
C PHE A 220 12.55 15.68 -7.57
#